data_ea85a0cc480aa546c1b58ed4c92231fe
#
_entry.id   ea85a0cc480aa546c1b58ed4c92231fe
#
_cell.length_a   1.000
_cell.length_b   1.000
_cell.length_c   1.000
_cell.angle_alpha   90.00
_cell.angle_beta   90.00
_cell.angle_gamma   90.00
#
_symmetry.space_group_name_H-M   'P 1'
#
loop_
_entity.id
_entity.type
_entity.pdbx_description
1 polymer ?
#
loop_
_entity_poly.entity_id
_entity_poly.type
_entity_poly.pdbx_seq_one_letter_code
_entity_poly.pdbx_strand_id
1 'polypeptide(L)'
;RTWIQHLGGHRRTRRFISVGSPQQGTLTAWPWPRRLFRGLADLRHGSALLQDLNSDLTALEGIECHSFYSALDLAVLPGWRAVLPIGERTLLPVATHPQLLRDPAAIVPLARELLRP
;
A
#
# COMPACT_ATOMS: atom_id res chain seq x y z
N ARG A 1 5.21 5.32 -3.78
CA ARG A 1 6.48 4.80 -3.24
C ARG A 1 7.66 5.13 -4.15
N THR A 2 7.59 4.87 -5.44
CA THR A 2 8.68 5.15 -6.41
C THR A 2 9.22 6.58 -6.29
N TRP A 3 8.32 7.59 -6.25
CA TRP A 3 8.73 8.96 -6.06
C TRP A 3 9.49 9.19 -4.75
N ILE A 4 9.03 8.59 -3.66
CA ILE A 4 9.68 8.70 -2.34
C ILE A 4 11.05 8.03 -2.34
N GLN A 5 11.15 6.79 -2.81
CA GLN A 5 12.34 5.96 -2.69
C GLN A 5 13.40 6.27 -3.76
N HIS A 6 12.99 6.56 -5.01
CA HIS A 6 13.93 6.68 -6.14
C HIS A 6 14.06 8.09 -6.71
N LEU A 7 13.09 8.99 -6.48
CA LEU A 7 13.08 10.32 -7.08
C LEU A 7 13.28 11.46 -6.06
N GLY A 8 13.83 11.15 -4.89
CA GLY A 8 14.15 12.12 -3.86
C GLY A 8 12.96 12.67 -3.07
N GLY A 9 11.77 12.08 -3.23
CA GLY A 9 10.56 12.50 -2.53
C GLY A 9 10.64 12.38 -1.01
N HIS A 10 11.50 11.49 -0.48
CA HIS A 10 11.74 11.33 0.96
C HIS A 10 12.13 12.64 1.66
N ARG A 11 12.83 13.55 0.97
CA ARG A 11 13.25 14.85 1.52
C ARG A 11 12.08 15.81 1.78
N ARG A 12 10.91 15.55 1.21
CA ARG A 12 9.71 16.39 1.26
C ARG A 12 8.50 15.65 1.82
N THR A 13 8.67 14.40 2.25
CA THR A 13 7.60 13.58 2.80
C THR A 13 7.84 13.37 4.29
N ARG A 14 6.95 13.87 5.12
CA ARG A 14 6.95 13.61 6.55
C ARG A 14 6.23 12.31 6.87
N ARG A 15 5.09 12.08 6.22
CA ARG A 15 4.21 10.94 6.49
C ARG A 15 3.76 10.28 5.18
N PHE A 16 3.73 8.96 5.18
CA PHE A 16 3.24 8.14 4.07
C PHE A 16 2.15 7.19 4.57
N ILE A 17 0.91 7.45 4.17
CA ILE A 17 -0.25 6.62 4.52
C ILE A 17 -0.65 5.80 3.29
N SER A 18 -0.69 4.49 3.45
CA SER A 18 -1.10 3.52 2.45
C SER A 18 -2.44 2.90 2.83
N VAL A 19 -3.40 2.88 1.92
CA VAL A 19 -4.74 2.33 2.15
C VAL A 19 -5.05 1.27 1.11
N GLY A 20 -5.09 0.01 1.51
CA GLY A 20 -5.43 -1.11 0.64
C GLY A 20 -4.57 -1.23 -0.63
N SER A 21 -3.37 -0.66 -0.64
CA SER A 21 -2.48 -0.72 -1.79
C SER A 21 -1.58 -1.96 -1.73
N PRO A 22 -1.38 -2.71 -2.83
CA PRO A 22 -0.63 -3.97 -2.82
C PRO A 22 0.88 -3.76 -2.67
N GLN A 23 1.34 -3.34 -1.50
CA GLN A 23 2.75 -3.02 -1.21
C GLN A 23 3.69 -4.23 -1.37
N GLN A 24 3.16 -5.44 -1.20
CA GLN A 24 3.86 -6.71 -1.38
C GLN A 24 3.31 -7.51 -2.57
N GLY A 25 2.50 -6.86 -3.41
CA GLY A 25 1.86 -7.45 -4.57
C GLY A 25 0.57 -8.19 -4.26
N THR A 26 -0.19 -8.50 -5.29
CA THR A 26 -1.46 -9.22 -5.18
C THR A 26 -1.53 -10.38 -6.16
N LEU A 27 -2.24 -11.43 -5.77
CA LEU A 27 -2.54 -12.58 -6.64
C LEU A 27 -3.58 -12.22 -7.71
N THR A 28 -4.46 -11.26 -7.45
CA THR A 28 -5.50 -10.84 -8.40
C THR A 28 -4.96 -10.17 -9.66
N ALA A 29 -3.71 -9.71 -9.65
CA ALA A 29 -3.04 -9.16 -10.82
C ALA A 29 -2.53 -10.23 -11.81
N TRP A 30 -2.52 -11.51 -11.45
CA TRP A 30 -1.98 -12.62 -12.25
C TRP A 30 -2.68 -12.88 -13.58
N PRO A 31 -4.04 -12.85 -13.68
CA PRO A 31 -4.74 -13.17 -14.94
C PRO A 31 -4.51 -12.16 -16.07
N TRP A 32 -4.03 -10.96 -15.76
CA TRP A 32 -3.96 -9.87 -16.72
C TRP A 32 -2.67 -9.91 -17.56
N PRO A 33 -2.73 -9.96 -18.90
CA PRO A 33 -1.55 -10.01 -19.76
C PRO A 33 -0.69 -8.76 -19.62
N ARG A 34 0.61 -8.93 -19.38
CA ARG A 34 1.57 -7.83 -19.21
C ARG A 34 1.62 -6.87 -20.42
N ARG A 35 1.39 -7.40 -21.62
CA ARG A 35 1.41 -6.60 -22.86
C ARG A 35 0.28 -5.58 -22.92
N LEU A 36 -0.88 -5.89 -22.33
CA LEU A 36 -2.08 -5.04 -22.35
C LEU A 36 -2.22 -4.18 -21.07
N PHE A 37 -1.74 -4.68 -19.94
CA PHE A 37 -1.97 -4.07 -18.63
C PHE A 37 -0.67 -4.00 -17.80
N ARG A 38 0.30 -3.20 -18.25
CA ARG A 38 1.61 -3.09 -17.57
C ARG A 38 1.48 -2.70 -16.10
N GLY A 39 0.67 -1.69 -15.78
CA GLY A 39 0.46 -1.25 -14.40
C GLY A 39 -0.10 -2.34 -13.48
N LEU A 40 -1.00 -3.20 -13.98
CA LEU A 40 -1.49 -4.35 -13.21
C LEU A 40 -0.44 -5.44 -13.06
N ALA A 41 0.38 -5.66 -14.09
CA ALA A 41 1.47 -6.62 -14.01
C ALA A 41 2.54 -6.23 -12.98
N ASP A 42 2.79 -4.93 -12.80
CA ASP A 42 3.70 -4.40 -11.80
C ASP A 42 3.18 -4.58 -10.36
N LEU A 43 1.88 -4.81 -10.20
CA LEU A 43 1.26 -5.13 -8.90
C LEU A 43 1.25 -6.62 -8.56
N ARG A 44 1.77 -7.49 -9.44
CA ARG A 44 1.92 -8.91 -9.14
C ARG A 44 2.89 -9.13 -8.00
N HIS A 45 2.58 -10.13 -7.19
CA HIS A 45 3.57 -10.60 -6.21
C HIS A 45 4.87 -11.03 -6.92
N GLY A 46 6.00 -10.55 -6.42
CA GLY A 46 7.30 -10.83 -7.00
C GLY A 46 7.59 -10.08 -8.31
N SER A 47 6.82 -9.04 -8.67
CA SER A 47 7.18 -8.17 -9.79
C SER A 47 8.51 -7.47 -9.54
N ALA A 48 9.26 -7.20 -10.61
CA ALA A 48 10.55 -6.51 -10.51
C ALA A 48 10.44 -5.16 -9.79
N LEU A 49 9.36 -4.40 -10.07
CA LEU A 49 9.09 -3.12 -9.40
C LEU A 49 8.93 -3.28 -7.89
N LEU A 50 8.12 -4.24 -7.43
CA LEU A 50 7.88 -4.43 -6.01
C LEU A 50 9.08 -5.05 -5.29
N GLN A 51 9.83 -5.92 -5.97
CA GLN A 51 11.09 -6.43 -5.44
C GLN A 51 12.10 -5.30 -5.22
N ASP A 52 12.26 -4.43 -6.22
CA ASP A 52 13.13 -3.27 -6.14
C ASP A 52 12.72 -2.32 -5.00
N LEU A 53 11.42 -1.93 -4.93
CA LEU A 53 10.89 -1.08 -3.87
C LEU A 53 10.98 -1.70 -2.47
N ASN A 54 10.99 -3.02 -2.34
CA ASN A 54 11.07 -3.71 -1.06
C ASN A 54 12.52 -4.11 -0.68
N SER A 55 13.47 -4.03 -1.61
CA SER A 55 14.87 -4.38 -1.37
C SER A 55 15.63 -3.29 -0.60
N ASP A 56 15.24 -2.03 -0.77
CA ASP A 56 15.84 -0.88 -0.07
C ASP A 56 14.75 0.02 0.54
N LEU A 57 14.63 -0.01 1.84
CA LEU A 57 13.66 0.78 2.61
C LEU A 57 14.28 2.02 3.28
N THR A 58 15.57 2.27 3.09
CA THR A 58 16.33 3.35 3.75
C THR A 58 15.64 4.71 3.58
N ALA A 59 15.13 5.01 2.38
CA ALA A 59 14.42 6.25 2.12
C ALA A 59 13.08 6.40 2.91
N LEU A 60 12.55 5.29 3.42
CA LEU A 60 11.32 5.28 4.23
C LEU A 60 11.59 5.33 5.74
N GLU A 61 12.81 5.02 6.21
CA GLU A 61 13.14 4.95 7.63
C GLU A 61 12.96 6.30 8.36
N GLY A 62 13.14 7.42 7.64
CA GLY A 62 12.92 8.77 8.17
C GLY A 62 11.49 9.30 7.99
N ILE A 63 10.55 8.47 7.51
CA ILE A 63 9.17 8.84 7.20
C ILE A 63 8.22 8.07 8.11
N GLU A 64 7.23 8.74 8.67
CA GLU A 64 6.15 8.08 9.41
C GLU A 64 5.29 7.28 8.43
N CYS A 65 5.51 5.96 8.35
CA CYS A 65 4.78 5.06 7.47
C CYS A 65 3.65 4.38 8.22
N HIS A 66 2.43 4.40 7.64
CA HIS A 66 1.27 3.72 8.21
C HIS A 66 0.47 3.02 7.10
N SER A 67 0.22 1.73 7.27
CA SER A 67 -0.57 0.90 6.34
C SER A 67 -1.92 0.58 6.93
N PHE A 68 -2.98 1.00 6.26
CA PHE A 68 -4.36 0.60 6.55
C PHE A 68 -4.80 -0.46 5.56
N TYR A 69 -5.34 -1.57 6.05
CA TYR A 69 -5.71 -2.70 5.21
C TYR A 69 -6.95 -3.42 5.73
N SER A 70 -7.57 -4.23 4.88
CA SER A 70 -8.66 -5.14 5.21
C SER A 70 -8.23 -6.58 4.99
N ALA A 71 -8.63 -7.47 5.90
CA ALA A 71 -8.33 -8.89 5.78
C ALA A 71 -9.08 -9.57 4.62
N LEU A 72 -10.27 -9.05 4.27
CA LEU A 72 -11.16 -9.60 3.25
C LEU A 72 -11.12 -8.82 1.92
N ASP A 73 -10.11 -7.98 1.73
CA ASP A 73 -9.93 -7.21 0.50
C ASP A 73 -9.63 -8.14 -0.69
N LEU A 74 -10.61 -8.28 -1.58
CA LEU A 74 -10.47 -9.12 -2.79
C LEU A 74 -9.62 -8.46 -3.88
N ALA A 75 -9.35 -7.17 -3.81
CA ALA A 75 -8.46 -6.49 -4.75
C ALA A 75 -6.98 -6.73 -4.40
N VAL A 76 -6.67 -6.92 -3.11
CA VAL A 76 -5.32 -7.23 -2.63
C VAL A 76 -5.36 -8.55 -1.87
N LEU A 77 -5.07 -9.65 -2.55
CA LEU A 77 -5.06 -10.99 -1.98
C LEU A 77 -3.64 -11.54 -1.79
N PRO A 78 -3.37 -12.09 -0.61
CA PRO A 78 -4.13 -11.93 0.64
C PRO A 78 -4.05 -10.49 1.18
N GLY A 79 -5.07 -10.04 1.94
CA GLY A 79 -5.22 -8.64 2.38
C GLY A 79 -4.02 -8.07 3.14
N TRP A 80 -3.29 -8.86 3.91
CA TRP A 80 -2.09 -8.45 4.63
C TRP A 80 -0.93 -8.00 3.71
N ARG A 81 -0.97 -8.33 2.41
CA ARG A 81 0.00 -7.83 1.41
C ARG A 81 -0.16 -6.35 1.08
N ALA A 82 -1.21 -5.70 1.56
CA ALA A 82 -1.34 -4.25 1.52
C ALA A 82 -0.44 -3.54 2.55
N VAL A 83 0.18 -4.28 3.48
CA VAL A 83 1.05 -3.73 4.52
C VAL A 83 2.44 -3.48 3.96
N LEU A 84 2.97 -2.28 4.24
CA LEU A 84 4.38 -1.96 3.99
C LEU A 84 5.29 -2.85 4.86
N PRO A 85 6.49 -3.19 4.39
CA PRO A 85 7.48 -3.89 5.22
C PRO A 85 7.99 -3.07 6.42
N ILE A 86 7.68 -1.79 6.49
CA ILE A 86 8.11 -0.84 7.52
C ILE A 86 6.94 0.01 8.00
N GLY A 87 6.98 0.47 9.24
CA GLY A 87 6.02 1.38 9.85
C GLY A 87 4.84 0.67 10.53
N GLU A 88 3.87 1.46 10.92
CA GLU A 88 2.67 0.98 11.61
C GLU A 88 1.68 0.34 10.64
N ARG A 89 0.80 -0.52 11.18
CA ARG A 89 -0.26 -1.17 10.42
C ARG A 89 -1.56 -1.20 11.23
N THR A 90 -2.67 -0.92 10.56
CA THR A 90 -4.00 -0.97 11.17
C THR A 90 -4.94 -1.79 10.29
N LEU A 91 -5.50 -2.86 10.87
CA LEU A 91 -6.56 -3.62 10.27
C LEU A 91 -7.87 -2.85 10.40
N LEU A 92 -8.53 -2.58 9.28
CA LEU A 92 -9.82 -1.90 9.25
C LEU A 92 -10.96 -2.94 9.24
N PRO A 93 -12.04 -2.71 10.01
CA PRO A 93 -13.18 -3.64 10.12
C PRO A 93 -14.14 -3.48 8.91
N VAL A 94 -13.62 -3.60 7.71
CA VAL A 94 -14.40 -3.52 6.46
C VAL A 94 -14.10 -4.74 5.60
N ALA A 95 -15.07 -5.15 4.78
CA ALA A 95 -15.00 -6.41 4.04
C ALA A 95 -14.55 -6.25 2.58
N THR A 96 -14.70 -5.06 1.99
CA THR A 96 -14.44 -4.87 0.57
C THR A 96 -13.51 -3.69 0.31
N HIS A 97 -12.76 -3.75 -0.80
CA HIS A 97 -11.87 -2.69 -1.20
C HIS A 97 -12.54 -1.30 -1.31
N PRO A 98 -13.72 -1.14 -1.91
CA PRO A 98 -14.41 0.16 -1.94
C PRO A 98 -14.80 0.70 -0.56
N GLN A 99 -15.05 -0.16 0.43
CA GLN A 99 -15.38 0.28 1.78
C GLN A 99 -14.20 0.95 2.48
N LEU A 100 -12.95 0.66 2.12
CA LEU A 100 -11.76 1.32 2.66
C LEU A 100 -11.81 2.86 2.50
N LEU A 101 -12.52 3.35 1.47
CA LEU A 101 -12.63 4.79 1.17
C LEU A 101 -14.05 5.36 1.35
N ARG A 102 -15.02 4.57 1.78
CA ARG A 102 -16.43 4.98 1.88
C ARG A 102 -17.07 4.70 3.23
N ASP A 103 -16.61 3.66 3.91
CA ASP A 103 -17.20 3.25 5.19
C ASP A 103 -16.66 4.13 6.33
N PRO A 104 -17.52 4.69 7.19
CA PRO A 104 -17.09 5.46 8.37
C PRO A 104 -16.13 4.70 9.26
N ALA A 105 -16.26 3.36 9.37
CA ALA A 105 -15.37 2.52 10.16
C ALA A 105 -13.92 2.53 9.63
N ALA A 106 -13.71 2.82 8.35
CA ALA A 106 -12.40 3.01 7.74
C ALA A 106 -11.98 4.49 7.72
N ILE A 107 -12.91 5.39 7.37
CA ILE A 107 -12.61 6.83 7.21
C ILE A 107 -12.20 7.47 8.55
N VAL A 108 -12.85 7.13 9.66
CA VAL A 108 -12.55 7.75 10.95
C VAL A 108 -11.10 7.49 11.41
N PRO A 109 -10.59 6.24 11.42
CA PRO A 109 -9.18 6.00 11.74
C PRO A 109 -8.21 6.69 10.77
N LEU A 110 -8.52 6.71 9.47
CA LEU A 110 -7.72 7.40 8.46
C LEU A 110 -7.67 8.90 8.70
N ALA A 111 -8.82 9.54 8.98
CA ALA A 111 -8.90 10.97 9.26
C ALA A 111 -8.09 11.34 10.52
N ARG A 112 -8.16 10.53 11.57
CA ARG A 112 -7.38 10.72 12.78
C ARG A 112 -5.88 10.71 12.50
N GLU A 113 -5.43 9.75 11.68
CA GLU A 113 -4.02 9.65 11.31
C GLU A 113 -3.56 10.82 10.42
N LEU A 114 -4.41 11.27 9.48
CA LEU A 114 -4.12 12.42 8.62
C LEU A 114 -4.05 13.73 9.39
N LEU A 115 -4.91 13.89 10.40
CA LEU A 115 -5.00 15.12 11.21
C LEU A 115 -4.04 15.12 12.42
N ARG A 116 -3.32 14.03 12.64
CA ARG A 116 -2.31 13.96 13.69
C ARG A 116 -1.19 14.99 13.43
N PRO A 117 -0.82 15.82 14.41
CA PRO A 117 0.23 16.83 14.26
C PRO A 117 1.59 16.26 13.86
#